data_3c2ca3d7a6551229e61c75c41947d149
#
_entry.id   3c2ca3d7a6551229e61c75c41947d149
#
_cell.length_a   1.000
_cell.length_b   1.000
_cell.length_c   1.000
_cell.angle_alpha   90.00
_cell.angle_beta   90.00
_cell.angle_gamma   90.00
#
_symmetry.space_group_name_H-M   'P 1'
#
loop_
_entity.id
_entity.type
_entity.pdbx_description
1 polymer ?
#
loop_
_entity_poly.entity_id
_entity_poly.type
_entity_poly.pdbx_seq_one_letter_code
_entity_poly.pdbx_strand_id
1 'polypeptide(L)'
;MRRSIFPPVLRSWDWISERGRKDRQWNNGLLNEEFRRNSEPNKMPRATNAPASRARRKRVLKKAKGYRGRRSKLFRYAKDATMKAQYWAYRDRKTRKRTFRYLWIQRLNAAARASGMTYSRFAEGLKAAGIGLDRKILSDLAVTDEAAFKAIVDQAKSALEEKSKSKKKAA
;
A
#
# COMPACT_ATOMS: atom_id res chain seq x y z
N MET A 1 -48.66 -44.73 -1.17
CA MET A 1 -47.38 -45.28 -0.73
C MET A 1 -46.41 -45.26 -1.93
N ARG A 2 -45.52 -44.27 -2.02
CA ARG A 2 -44.46 -44.22 -3.06
C ARG A 2 -43.13 -44.61 -2.42
N ARG A 3 -42.57 -45.77 -2.83
CA ARG A 3 -41.26 -46.22 -2.40
C ARG A 3 -40.19 -45.41 -3.13
N SER A 4 -39.30 -44.79 -2.39
CA SER A 4 -38.15 -44.08 -2.92
C SER A 4 -37.12 -45.04 -3.50
N ILE A 5 -36.78 -44.86 -4.78
CA ILE A 5 -35.82 -45.65 -5.55
C ILE A 5 -34.48 -44.86 -5.55
N PHE A 6 -33.87 -44.71 -4.39
CA PHE A 6 -32.45 -44.26 -4.35
C PHE A 6 -31.61 -45.27 -3.59
N PRO A 7 -30.55 -45.79 -4.20
CA PRO A 7 -29.59 -46.62 -3.47
C PRO A 7 -28.86 -45.81 -2.41
N PRO A 8 -28.40 -46.41 -1.31
CA PRO A 8 -27.68 -45.72 -0.26
C PRO A 8 -26.33 -45.22 -0.83
N VAL A 9 -26.12 -43.91 -0.66
CA VAL A 9 -24.85 -43.25 -0.99
C VAL A 9 -23.79 -43.80 -0.04
N LEU A 10 -22.98 -44.72 -0.51
CA LEU A 10 -21.77 -45.21 0.19
C LEU A 10 -20.83 -44.00 0.35
N ARG A 11 -20.50 -43.67 1.59
CA ARG A 11 -19.58 -42.56 1.90
C ARG A 11 -18.21 -42.90 1.28
N SER A 12 -17.71 -42.00 0.47
CA SER A 12 -16.48 -42.10 -0.33
C SER A 12 -15.20 -42.36 0.48
N TRP A 13 -15.28 -42.45 1.78
CA TRP A 13 -14.15 -42.65 2.70
C TRP A 13 -13.76 -44.08 2.94
N ASP A 14 -14.68 -45.05 2.82
CA ASP A 14 -14.42 -46.48 3.08
C ASP A 14 -13.59 -47.12 1.94
N TRP A 15 -13.72 -46.58 0.72
CA TRP A 15 -12.98 -47.09 -0.43
C TRP A 15 -11.48 -46.74 -0.43
N ILE A 16 -11.10 -45.64 0.25
CA ILE A 16 -9.70 -45.19 0.39
C ILE A 16 -8.95 -46.04 1.45
N SER A 17 -9.64 -46.51 2.47
CA SER A 17 -9.03 -47.25 3.59
C SER A 17 -8.64 -48.69 3.26
N GLU A 18 -9.35 -49.35 2.33
CA GLU A 18 -9.04 -50.75 1.96
C GLU A 18 -7.95 -50.86 0.89
N ARG A 19 -7.90 -49.96 -0.08
CA ARG A 19 -6.84 -49.94 -1.09
C ARG A 19 -5.49 -49.59 -0.49
N GLY A 20 -5.42 -48.65 0.41
CA GLY A 20 -4.17 -48.23 1.05
C GLY A 20 -3.56 -49.21 2.06
N ARG A 21 -4.23 -50.33 2.38
CA ARG A 21 -3.68 -51.41 3.23
C ARG A 21 -3.01 -52.50 2.44
N LYS A 22 -3.53 -52.85 1.27
CA LYS A 22 -2.94 -53.90 0.42
C LYS A 22 -1.65 -53.42 -0.27
N ASP A 23 -1.60 -52.17 -0.68
CA ASP A 23 -0.43 -51.59 -1.38
C ASP A 23 0.77 -51.34 -0.45
N ARG A 24 0.54 -51.18 0.86
CA ARG A 24 1.62 -50.95 1.84
C ARG A 24 2.41 -52.24 2.20
N GLN A 25 1.83 -53.40 2.02
CA GLN A 25 2.47 -54.64 2.37
C GLN A 25 3.38 -55.17 1.27
N TRP A 26 3.16 -54.82 0.00
CA TRP A 26 3.95 -55.24 -1.14
C TRP A 26 5.23 -54.44 -1.38
N ASN A 27 5.25 -53.17 -0.94
CA ASN A 27 6.37 -52.28 -1.28
C ASN A 27 7.48 -52.17 -0.23
N ASN A 28 7.28 -52.67 0.99
CA ASN A 28 8.31 -52.55 2.04
C ASN A 28 9.50 -53.50 1.89
N GLY A 29 9.35 -54.62 1.16
CA GLY A 29 10.45 -55.54 0.92
C GLY A 29 11.36 -55.12 -0.23
N LEU A 30 10.77 -54.74 -1.36
CA LEU A 30 11.51 -54.38 -2.57
C LEU A 30 12.14 -52.98 -2.49
N LEU A 31 11.48 -52.01 -1.87
CA LEU A 31 12.03 -50.67 -1.68
C LEU A 31 13.22 -50.64 -0.71
N ASN A 32 13.25 -51.55 0.28
CA ASN A 32 14.40 -51.62 1.17
C ASN A 32 15.64 -52.24 0.52
N GLU A 33 15.47 -53.15 -0.45
CA GLU A 33 16.62 -53.77 -1.17
C GLU A 33 17.16 -52.85 -2.27
N GLU A 34 16.29 -52.12 -2.99
CA GLU A 34 16.73 -51.08 -3.92
C GLU A 34 17.36 -49.86 -3.23
N PHE A 35 16.84 -49.45 -2.08
CA PHE A 35 17.45 -48.41 -1.29
C PHE A 35 18.81 -48.80 -0.71
N ARG A 36 18.99 -50.05 -0.33
CA ARG A 36 20.30 -50.60 0.12
C ARG A 36 21.30 -50.74 -1.01
N ARG A 37 20.87 -51.11 -2.24
CA ARG A 37 21.75 -51.21 -3.42
C ARG A 37 22.25 -49.87 -3.93
N ASN A 38 21.43 -48.79 -3.79
CA ASN A 38 21.75 -47.44 -4.23
C ASN A 38 22.40 -46.57 -3.15
N SER A 39 22.52 -47.07 -1.91
CA SER A 39 23.27 -46.38 -0.87
C SER A 39 24.76 -46.70 -1.00
N GLU A 40 25.43 -46.20 -2.01
CA GLU A 40 26.89 -46.12 -1.96
C GLU A 40 27.30 -45.29 -0.73
N PRO A 41 28.11 -45.87 0.18
CA PRO A 41 28.39 -45.27 1.49
C PRO A 41 29.19 -43.96 1.43
N ASN A 42 29.46 -43.42 0.26
CA ASN A 42 30.39 -42.29 0.11
C ASN A 42 29.87 -41.08 -0.72
N LYS A 43 28.58 -41.03 -1.06
CA LYS A 43 28.01 -39.80 -1.62
C LYS A 43 27.36 -38.97 -0.50
N MET A 44 28.13 -38.07 0.09
CA MET A 44 27.55 -37.05 0.95
C MET A 44 26.45 -36.33 0.19
N PRO A 45 25.18 -36.36 0.63
CA PRO A 45 24.11 -35.65 -0.03
C PRO A 45 24.43 -34.15 0.00
N ARG A 46 24.50 -33.52 -1.17
CA ARG A 46 24.65 -32.06 -1.25
C ARG A 46 23.49 -31.40 -0.50
N ALA A 47 23.81 -30.72 0.58
CA ALA A 47 22.85 -29.90 1.27
C ALA A 47 22.38 -28.77 0.34
N THR A 48 21.27 -28.97 -0.37
CA THR A 48 20.65 -27.94 -1.18
C THR A 48 19.73 -27.12 -0.31
N ASN A 49 20.00 -25.81 -0.18
CA ASN A 49 19.17 -24.88 0.60
C ASN A 49 17.84 -24.56 -0.14
N ALA A 50 17.15 -25.61 -0.63
CA ALA A 50 15.93 -25.49 -1.42
C ALA A 50 14.74 -24.86 -0.66
N PRO A 51 14.48 -25.20 0.63
CA PRO A 51 13.38 -24.59 1.38
C PRO A 51 13.56 -23.09 1.54
N ALA A 52 14.75 -22.61 1.92
CA ALA A 52 15.02 -21.18 2.09
C ALA A 52 14.99 -20.43 0.74
N SER A 53 15.49 -21.03 -0.32
CA SER A 53 15.40 -20.46 -1.68
C SER A 53 13.95 -20.31 -2.14
N ARG A 54 13.11 -21.34 -1.90
CA ARG A 54 11.67 -21.29 -2.19
C ARG A 54 10.95 -20.23 -1.35
N ALA A 55 11.28 -20.12 -0.06
CA ALA A 55 10.72 -19.09 0.82
C ALA A 55 11.04 -17.68 0.34
N ARG A 56 12.29 -17.41 -0.09
CA ARG A 56 12.70 -16.12 -0.68
C ARG A 56 11.88 -15.79 -1.94
N ARG A 57 11.72 -16.75 -2.85
CA ARG A 57 10.91 -16.56 -4.06
C ARG A 57 9.44 -16.29 -3.75
N LYS A 58 8.83 -17.06 -2.82
CA LYS A 58 7.43 -16.86 -2.38
C LYS A 58 7.23 -15.47 -1.79
N ARG A 59 8.20 -14.94 -1.05
CA ARG A 59 8.15 -13.61 -0.44
C ARG A 59 8.06 -12.50 -1.49
N VAL A 60 8.84 -12.60 -2.57
CA VAL A 60 8.78 -11.64 -3.70
C VAL A 60 7.47 -11.76 -4.46
N LEU A 61 7.03 -12.99 -4.80
CA LEU A 61 5.76 -13.20 -5.49
C LEU A 61 4.55 -12.74 -4.67
N LYS A 62 4.60 -12.83 -3.33
CA LYS A 62 3.57 -12.29 -2.45
C LYS A 62 3.43 -10.76 -2.58
N LYS A 63 4.55 -10.04 -2.72
CA LYS A 63 4.55 -8.58 -2.95
C LYS A 63 4.07 -8.20 -4.36
N ALA A 64 4.23 -9.08 -5.34
CA ALA A 64 3.83 -8.87 -6.72
C ALA A 64 2.37 -9.27 -7.01
N LYS A 65 1.60 -9.71 -6.02
CA LYS A 65 0.17 -10.02 -6.20
C LYS A 65 -0.58 -8.80 -6.74
N GLY A 66 -1.47 -9.02 -7.70
CA GLY A 66 -2.23 -7.95 -8.35
C GLY A 66 -1.53 -7.28 -9.54
N TYR A 67 -0.27 -7.59 -9.83
CA TYR A 67 0.40 -7.04 -11.00
C TYR A 67 -0.10 -7.71 -12.28
N ARG A 68 -0.19 -6.94 -13.36
CA ARG A 68 -0.71 -7.42 -14.64
C ARG A 68 0.21 -8.45 -15.31
N GLY A 69 -0.37 -9.55 -15.78
CA GLY A 69 0.27 -10.55 -16.61
C GLY A 69 1.42 -11.30 -15.92
N ARG A 70 2.52 -11.46 -16.61
CA ARG A 70 3.70 -12.23 -16.16
C ARG A 70 4.39 -11.63 -14.93
N ARG A 71 4.21 -10.33 -14.66
CA ARG A 71 4.80 -9.63 -13.51
C ARG A 71 4.29 -10.15 -12.16
N SER A 72 3.12 -10.78 -12.10
CA SER A 72 2.58 -11.39 -10.88
C SER A 72 3.01 -12.84 -10.68
N LYS A 73 3.31 -13.58 -11.76
CA LYS A 73 3.50 -15.03 -11.73
C LYS A 73 4.97 -15.47 -11.87
N LEU A 74 5.74 -14.84 -12.78
CA LEU A 74 7.13 -15.19 -13.05
C LEU A 74 8.08 -14.43 -12.13
N PHE A 75 8.91 -15.16 -11.38
CA PHE A 75 9.80 -14.60 -10.35
C PHE A 75 10.73 -13.49 -10.89
N ARG A 76 11.36 -13.67 -12.06
CA ARG A 76 12.27 -12.68 -12.64
C ARG A 76 11.56 -11.35 -12.87
N TYR A 77 10.43 -11.36 -13.57
CA TYR A 77 9.65 -10.15 -13.84
C TYR A 77 9.02 -9.54 -12.58
N ALA A 78 8.59 -10.39 -11.63
CA ALA A 78 8.04 -9.96 -10.35
C ALA A 78 9.10 -9.25 -9.51
N LYS A 79 10.34 -9.75 -9.47
CA LYS A 79 11.45 -9.15 -8.74
C LYS A 79 11.73 -7.73 -9.26
N ASP A 80 11.92 -7.58 -10.56
CA ASP A 80 12.24 -6.28 -11.18
C ASP A 80 11.08 -5.28 -10.99
N ALA A 81 9.84 -5.73 -11.17
CA ALA A 81 8.67 -4.90 -10.98
C ALA A 81 8.50 -4.43 -9.52
N THR A 82 8.72 -5.31 -8.53
CA THR A 82 8.63 -4.96 -7.11
C THR A 82 9.77 -4.05 -6.67
N MET A 83 10.99 -4.26 -7.17
CA MET A 83 12.12 -3.37 -6.88
C MET A 83 11.85 -1.95 -7.43
N LYS A 84 11.39 -1.85 -8.67
CA LYS A 84 11.04 -0.56 -9.29
C LYS A 84 9.90 0.15 -8.54
N ALA A 85 8.88 -0.59 -8.14
CA ALA A 85 7.76 -0.05 -7.34
C ALA A 85 8.25 0.51 -5.98
N GLN A 86 9.16 -0.18 -5.30
CA GLN A 86 9.72 0.27 -4.03
C GLN A 86 10.57 1.54 -4.20
N TYR A 87 11.35 1.62 -5.27
CA TYR A 87 12.13 2.82 -5.62
C TYR A 87 11.21 4.04 -5.84
N TRP A 88 10.17 3.87 -6.65
CA TRP A 88 9.19 4.95 -6.87
C TRP A 88 8.44 5.32 -5.60
N ALA A 89 8.03 4.35 -4.80
CA ALA A 89 7.38 4.60 -3.52
C ALA A 89 8.27 5.42 -2.55
N TYR A 90 9.57 5.16 -2.52
CA TYR A 90 10.52 5.96 -1.73
C TYR A 90 10.59 7.40 -2.21
N ARG A 91 10.75 7.62 -3.51
CA ARG A 91 10.78 8.95 -4.11
C ARG A 91 9.46 9.70 -3.83
N ASP A 92 8.34 9.06 -4.06
CA ASP A 92 7.03 9.71 -3.99
C ASP A 92 6.60 10.02 -2.55
N ARG A 93 7.07 9.27 -1.56
CA ARG A 93 6.90 9.65 -0.15
C ARG A 93 7.56 11.00 0.18
N LYS A 94 8.68 11.33 -0.44
CA LYS A 94 9.33 12.66 -0.30
C LYS A 94 8.58 13.74 -1.07
N THR A 95 8.14 13.43 -2.28
CA THR A 95 7.43 14.38 -3.15
C THR A 95 6.02 14.68 -2.66
N ARG A 96 5.34 13.72 -2.03
CA ARG A 96 3.96 13.84 -1.55
C ARG A 96 3.73 15.08 -0.66
N LYS A 97 4.68 15.39 0.21
CA LYS A 97 4.60 16.58 1.08
C LYS A 97 4.51 17.88 0.26
N ARG A 98 5.30 17.97 -0.81
CA ARG A 98 5.30 19.14 -1.73
C ARG A 98 4.00 19.22 -2.53
N THR A 99 3.51 18.08 -3.00
CA THR A 99 2.27 17.98 -3.78
C THR A 99 1.06 18.39 -2.96
N PHE A 100 0.94 17.93 -1.70
CA PHE A 100 -0.14 18.35 -0.81
C PHE A 100 -0.06 19.83 -0.44
N ARG A 101 1.14 20.35 -0.19
CA ARG A 101 1.31 21.79 0.05
C ARG A 101 0.86 22.64 -1.16
N TYR A 102 1.18 22.20 -2.36
CA TYR A 102 0.73 22.85 -3.58
C TYR A 102 -0.80 22.85 -3.70
N LEU A 103 -1.44 21.72 -3.43
CA LEU A 103 -2.90 21.58 -3.42
C LEU A 103 -3.56 22.54 -2.40
N TRP A 104 -3.03 22.62 -1.17
CA TRP A 104 -3.54 23.56 -0.16
C TRP A 104 -3.41 25.01 -0.62
N ILE A 105 -2.28 25.38 -1.20
CA ILE A 105 -2.08 26.73 -1.75
C ILE A 105 -3.07 27.03 -2.87
N GLN A 106 -3.35 26.10 -3.76
CA GLN A 106 -4.35 26.28 -4.81
C GLN A 106 -5.75 26.52 -4.25
N ARG A 107 -6.19 25.73 -3.28
CA ARG A 107 -7.49 25.88 -2.62
C ARG A 107 -7.59 27.24 -1.93
N LEU A 108 -6.58 27.62 -1.17
CA LEU A 108 -6.51 28.92 -0.50
C LEU A 108 -6.50 30.10 -1.48
N ASN A 109 -5.79 29.95 -2.60
CA ASN A 109 -5.76 31.00 -3.62
C ASN A 109 -7.14 31.21 -4.28
N ALA A 110 -7.86 30.11 -4.54
CA ALA A 110 -9.22 30.18 -5.08
C ALA A 110 -10.18 30.88 -4.09
N ALA A 111 -10.17 30.46 -2.82
CA ALA A 111 -11.03 31.05 -1.79
C ALA A 111 -10.68 32.52 -1.46
N ALA A 112 -9.39 32.86 -1.42
CA ALA A 112 -8.94 34.25 -1.21
C ALA A 112 -9.34 35.14 -2.38
N ARG A 113 -9.25 34.67 -3.62
CA ARG A 113 -9.71 35.42 -4.80
C ARG A 113 -11.22 35.63 -4.80
N ALA A 114 -12.01 34.65 -4.39
CA ALA A 114 -13.45 34.80 -4.20
C ALA A 114 -13.78 35.93 -3.17
N SER A 115 -12.91 36.11 -2.16
CA SER A 115 -12.99 37.20 -1.17
C SER A 115 -12.30 38.52 -1.62
N GLY A 116 -11.89 38.62 -2.89
CA GLY A 116 -11.27 39.84 -3.48
C GLY A 116 -9.80 40.04 -3.09
N MET A 117 -9.08 39.02 -2.64
CA MET A 117 -7.69 39.13 -2.20
C MET A 117 -6.78 38.12 -2.94
N THR A 118 -5.52 38.50 -3.21
CA THR A 118 -4.52 37.57 -3.75
C THR A 118 -3.91 36.73 -2.63
N TYR A 119 -3.47 35.51 -2.93
CA TYR A 119 -2.84 34.62 -1.95
C TYR A 119 -1.62 35.25 -1.26
N SER A 120 -0.81 36.03 -1.98
CA SER A 120 0.37 36.68 -1.40
C SER A 120 -0.02 37.70 -0.32
N ARG A 121 -1.04 38.52 -0.60
CA ARG A 121 -1.59 39.47 0.38
C ARG A 121 -2.23 38.77 1.56
N PHE A 122 -3.00 37.73 1.30
CA PHE A 122 -3.59 36.90 2.35
C PHE A 122 -2.51 36.30 3.29
N ALA A 123 -1.45 35.72 2.72
CA ALA A 123 -0.35 35.18 3.52
C ALA A 123 0.44 36.24 4.30
N GLU A 124 0.56 37.45 3.75
CA GLU A 124 1.14 38.60 4.45
C GLU A 124 0.24 39.07 5.59
N GLY A 125 -1.08 39.15 5.36
CA GLY A 125 -2.07 39.51 6.35
C GLY A 125 -2.13 38.55 7.52
N LEU A 126 -2.10 37.22 7.28
CA LEU A 126 -2.03 36.24 8.33
C LEU A 126 -0.80 36.40 9.23
N LYS A 127 0.36 36.71 8.64
CA LYS A 127 1.58 36.98 9.41
C LYS A 127 1.47 38.28 10.21
N ALA A 128 0.85 39.31 9.65
CA ALA A 128 0.65 40.59 10.33
C ALA A 128 -0.34 40.47 11.49
N ALA A 129 -1.40 39.69 11.32
CA ALA A 129 -2.39 39.39 12.35
C ALA A 129 -1.89 38.38 13.42
N GLY A 130 -0.70 37.77 13.26
CA GLY A 130 -0.17 36.79 14.18
C GLY A 130 -0.91 35.42 14.17
N ILE A 131 -1.68 35.14 13.12
CA ILE A 131 -2.47 33.90 13.01
C ILE A 131 -1.56 32.75 12.64
N GLY A 132 -1.32 31.82 13.58
CA GLY A 132 -0.44 30.65 13.43
C GLY A 132 -1.09 29.42 12.82
N LEU A 133 -2.20 29.52 12.13
CA LEU A 133 -2.88 28.38 11.51
C LEU A 133 -2.11 27.81 10.29
N ASP A 134 -2.02 26.49 10.25
CA ASP A 134 -1.38 25.77 9.15
C ASP A 134 -2.21 25.85 7.85
N ARG A 135 -1.50 25.85 6.70
CA ARG A 135 -2.14 25.84 5.37
C ARG A 135 -3.11 24.68 5.18
N LYS A 136 -2.86 23.53 5.82
CA LYS A 136 -3.75 22.37 5.79
C LYS A 136 -5.10 22.71 6.42
N ILE A 137 -5.09 23.26 7.63
CA ILE A 137 -6.30 23.65 8.39
C ILE A 137 -7.05 24.75 7.64
N LEU A 138 -6.34 25.80 7.19
CA LEU A 138 -6.94 26.89 6.42
C LEU A 138 -7.58 26.39 5.11
N SER A 139 -6.94 25.44 4.40
CA SER A 139 -7.49 24.89 3.16
C SER A 139 -8.71 24.00 3.39
N ASP A 140 -8.81 23.40 4.56
CA ASP A 140 -9.96 22.60 4.98
C ASP A 140 -11.13 23.52 5.34
N LEU A 141 -10.90 24.53 6.15
CA LEU A 141 -11.88 25.59 6.46
C LEU A 141 -12.42 26.27 5.19
N ALA A 142 -11.55 26.56 4.22
CA ALA A 142 -11.97 27.17 2.96
C ALA A 142 -12.95 26.32 2.13
N VAL A 143 -13.04 25.01 2.40
CA VAL A 143 -13.94 24.08 1.69
C VAL A 143 -15.15 23.69 2.54
N THR A 144 -14.96 23.55 3.84
CA THR A 144 -16.02 23.09 4.78
C THR A 144 -16.84 24.25 5.34
N ASP A 145 -16.15 25.35 5.78
CA ASP A 145 -16.75 26.47 6.48
C ASP A 145 -16.36 27.81 5.85
N GLU A 146 -17.10 28.21 4.82
CA GLU A 146 -16.84 29.48 4.11
C GLU A 146 -16.99 30.71 5.03
N ALA A 147 -17.92 30.70 5.98
CA ALA A 147 -18.15 31.79 6.92
C ALA A 147 -16.94 31.96 7.87
N ALA A 148 -16.43 30.89 8.44
CA ALA A 148 -15.24 30.94 9.29
C ALA A 148 -13.99 31.38 8.51
N PHE A 149 -13.86 30.97 7.24
CA PHE A 149 -12.78 31.40 6.39
C PHE A 149 -12.87 32.90 6.07
N LYS A 150 -14.06 33.43 5.76
CA LYS A 150 -14.28 34.87 5.53
C LYS A 150 -13.88 35.72 6.74
N ALA A 151 -14.23 35.30 7.96
CA ALA A 151 -13.82 36.00 9.18
C ALA A 151 -12.28 36.08 9.31
N ILE A 152 -11.56 35.04 8.95
CA ILE A 152 -10.08 35.02 8.94
C ILE A 152 -9.54 35.97 7.86
N VAL A 153 -10.16 36.02 6.68
CA VAL A 153 -9.78 36.92 5.61
C VAL A 153 -9.97 38.38 6.01
N ASP A 154 -11.06 38.70 6.71
CA ASP A 154 -11.34 40.05 7.16
C ASP A 154 -10.35 40.51 8.27
N GLN A 155 -9.99 39.64 9.16
CA GLN A 155 -8.90 39.88 10.12
C GLN A 155 -7.54 40.11 9.43
N ALA A 156 -7.25 39.35 8.36
CA ALA A 156 -6.03 39.51 7.58
C ALA A 156 -6.03 40.85 6.81
N LYS A 157 -7.19 41.32 6.33
CA LYS A 157 -7.33 42.66 5.67
C LYS A 157 -7.06 43.78 6.65
N SER A 158 -7.71 43.78 7.83
CA SER A 158 -7.54 44.82 8.85
C SER A 158 -6.08 44.95 9.31
N ALA A 159 -5.42 43.81 9.53
CA ALA A 159 -3.99 43.77 9.90
C ALA A 159 -3.06 44.35 8.80
N LEU A 160 -3.40 44.13 7.53
CA LEU A 160 -2.65 44.73 6.41
C LEU A 160 -2.83 46.26 6.34
N GLU A 161 -4.03 46.75 6.60
CA GLU A 161 -4.31 48.16 6.63
C GLU A 161 -3.54 48.86 7.75
N GLU A 162 -3.54 48.27 8.95
CA GLU A 162 -2.75 48.77 10.10
C GLU A 162 -1.26 48.82 9.78
N LYS A 163 -0.73 47.74 9.18
CA LYS A 163 0.67 47.66 8.74
C LYS A 163 1.00 48.72 7.68
N SER A 164 0.09 49.02 6.79
CA SER A 164 0.26 50.06 5.77
C SER A 164 0.27 51.46 6.37
N LYS A 165 -0.60 51.71 7.36
CA LYS A 165 -0.66 52.99 8.09
C LYS A 165 0.62 53.21 8.93
N SER A 166 1.12 52.19 9.60
CA SER A 166 2.35 52.27 10.39
C SER A 166 3.59 52.57 9.52
N LYS A 167 3.68 51.93 8.33
CA LYS A 167 4.74 52.26 7.37
C LYS A 167 4.71 53.66 6.83
N LYS A 168 3.50 54.19 6.52
CA LYS A 168 3.35 55.59 6.08
C LYS A 168 3.68 56.61 7.17
N LYS A 169 3.52 56.26 8.45
CA LYS A 169 3.85 57.16 9.57
C LYS A 169 5.35 57.14 9.90
N ALA A 170 6.10 56.11 9.47
CA ALA A 170 7.53 55.94 9.71
C ALA A 170 8.40 56.45 8.55
N ALA A 171 7.79 56.82 7.41
CA ALA A 171 8.44 57.43 6.25
C ALA A 171 8.15 58.95 6.17
#